data_4e222c53961418d4c1433018f901591b
#
_entry.id   4e222c53961418d4c1433018f901591b
#
_cell.length_a   1.000
_cell.length_b   1.000
_cell.length_c   1.000
_cell.angle_alpha   90.00
_cell.angle_beta   90.00
_cell.angle_gamma   90.00
#
_symmetry.space_group_name_H-M   'P 1'
#
loop_
_entity.id
_entity.type
_entity.pdbx_description
1 polymer ?
#
loop_
_entity_poly.entity_id
_entity_poly.type
_entity_poly.pdbx_seq_one_letter_code
_entity_poly.pdbx_strand_id
1 'polypeptide(L)'
;MGKWFTHEDAVQFLFLNDLLLGPIFIFLLFRFCTLFISKKKNPIYQKYFLNALAVRIASAVVMALIFQYYYKGGDTLAYFTYTQRIRSILFDSPHDFFSLMTAPTDDYFLLDKVFGLGAQFYMDHSSNLLIRITVLLSYLLFNTYILISFTYTIFCFYGCWKIFTLFQELYPHLEKEFALACLYLPSVCFWGTGIMKDP
;
A
#
# COMPACT_ATOMS: atom_id res chain seq x y z
N MET A 1 21.27 -13.99 -18.95
CA MET A 1 21.48 -12.76 -18.15
C MET A 1 20.32 -11.84 -18.47
N GLY A 2 19.22 -11.93 -17.72
CA GLY A 2 18.01 -11.18 -17.98
C GLY A 2 18.26 -9.69 -17.74
N LYS A 3 17.84 -8.84 -18.65
CA LYS A 3 17.81 -7.38 -18.48
C LYS A 3 16.80 -7.05 -17.38
N TRP A 4 17.24 -7.07 -16.15
CA TRP A 4 16.53 -6.49 -15.03
C TRP A 4 16.57 -4.98 -15.23
N PHE A 5 15.43 -4.35 -15.49
CA PHE A 5 15.19 -2.92 -15.57
C PHE A 5 16.47 -2.11 -15.82
N THR A 6 16.84 -1.90 -17.08
CA THR A 6 17.89 -0.95 -17.41
C THR A 6 17.44 0.41 -16.85
N HIS A 7 18.35 1.20 -16.31
CA HIS A 7 18.10 2.52 -15.71
C HIS A 7 17.37 3.52 -16.63
N GLU A 8 17.16 3.18 -17.87
CA GLU A 8 16.48 4.00 -18.88
C GLU A 8 14.96 3.81 -18.91
N ASP A 9 14.43 2.69 -18.38
CA ASP A 9 13.00 2.42 -18.30
C ASP A 9 12.46 2.64 -16.89
N ALA A 10 12.65 3.84 -16.33
CA ALA A 10 11.99 4.23 -15.10
C ALA A 10 10.47 4.20 -15.33
N VAL A 11 9.83 3.09 -14.96
CA VAL A 11 8.39 2.93 -15.11
C VAL A 11 7.72 4.01 -14.28
N GLN A 12 7.12 4.97 -14.95
CA GLN A 12 6.35 6.00 -14.28
C GLN A 12 5.07 5.35 -13.72
N PHE A 13 4.89 5.41 -12.41
CA PHE A 13 3.70 4.89 -11.75
C PHE A 13 2.87 6.00 -11.06
N LEU A 14 3.43 7.21 -10.93
CA LEU A 14 2.68 8.40 -10.54
C LEU A 14 2.21 9.12 -11.82
N PHE A 15 0.92 9.17 -12.01
CA PHE A 15 0.26 9.80 -13.15
C PHE A 15 -0.54 11.03 -12.73
N LEU A 16 -1.07 11.77 -13.69
CA LEU A 16 -1.93 12.92 -13.43
C LEU A 16 -3.15 12.54 -12.56
N ASN A 17 -3.67 11.33 -12.73
CA ASN A 17 -4.78 10.81 -11.93
C ASN A 17 -4.42 10.72 -10.44
N ASP A 18 -3.17 10.33 -10.11
CA ASP A 18 -2.69 10.28 -8.73
C ASP A 18 -2.68 11.67 -8.10
N LEU A 19 -2.25 12.68 -8.87
CA LEU A 19 -2.22 14.07 -8.42
C LEU A 19 -3.62 14.67 -8.20
N LEU A 20 -4.60 14.26 -8.99
CA LEU A 20 -5.97 14.77 -8.89
C LEU A 20 -6.78 14.00 -7.82
N LEU A 21 -6.73 12.68 -7.85
CA LEU A 21 -7.54 11.84 -6.96
C LEU A 21 -6.96 11.74 -5.55
N GLY A 22 -5.65 11.83 -5.39
CA GLY A 22 -4.97 11.78 -4.08
C GLY A 22 -5.50 12.83 -3.09
N PRO A 23 -5.48 14.13 -3.42
CA PRO A 23 -6.00 15.17 -2.53
C PRO A 23 -7.48 15.02 -2.22
N ILE A 24 -8.30 14.61 -3.20
CA ILE A 24 -9.73 14.36 -2.99
C ILE A 24 -9.94 13.23 -1.98
N PHE A 25 -9.20 12.12 -2.15
CA PHE A 25 -9.25 10.99 -1.23
C PHE A 25 -8.83 11.41 0.19
N ILE A 26 -7.72 12.15 0.33
CA ILE A 26 -7.26 12.67 1.62
C ILE A 26 -8.34 13.53 2.27
N PHE A 27 -8.94 14.46 1.53
CA PHE A 27 -10.00 15.32 2.04
C PHE A 27 -11.19 14.50 2.57
N LEU A 28 -11.68 13.54 1.78
CA LEU A 28 -12.80 12.67 2.16
C LEU A 28 -12.44 11.80 3.36
N LEU A 29 -11.24 11.23 3.40
CA LEU A 29 -10.73 10.43 4.52
C LEU A 29 -10.71 11.24 5.81
N PHE A 30 -10.13 12.44 5.80
CA PHE A 30 -10.06 13.28 7.00
C PHE A 30 -11.45 13.78 7.46
N ARG A 31 -12.34 14.10 6.52
CA ARG A 31 -13.75 14.42 6.85
C ARG A 31 -14.43 13.24 7.53
N PHE A 32 -14.30 12.04 6.98
CA PHE A 32 -14.85 10.82 7.57
C PHE A 32 -14.28 10.56 8.96
N CYS A 33 -12.94 10.61 9.11
CA CYS A 33 -12.28 10.41 10.40
C CYS A 33 -12.69 11.45 11.44
N THR A 34 -12.83 12.73 11.06
CA THR A 34 -13.30 13.79 11.97
C THR A 34 -14.71 13.50 12.47
N LEU A 35 -15.62 13.10 11.58
CA LEU A 35 -16.98 12.72 11.97
C LEU A 35 -17.03 11.46 12.85
N PHE A 36 -16.12 10.52 12.59
CA PHE A 36 -16.00 9.33 13.42
C PHE A 36 -15.50 9.65 14.82
N ILE A 37 -14.45 10.48 14.91
CA ILE A 37 -13.83 10.88 16.19
C ILE A 37 -14.76 11.75 17.02
N SER A 38 -15.53 12.64 16.40
CA SER A 38 -16.48 13.50 17.13
C SER A 38 -17.53 12.71 17.92
N LYS A 39 -17.80 11.47 17.49
CA LYS A 39 -18.69 10.53 18.20
C LYS A 39 -18.00 9.75 19.32
N LYS A 40 -16.66 9.79 19.39
CA LYS A 40 -15.88 9.09 20.41
C LYS A 40 -15.66 10.01 21.61
N LYS A 41 -16.08 9.56 22.80
CA LYS A 41 -15.88 10.29 24.07
C LYS A 41 -14.45 10.18 24.62
N ASN A 42 -13.62 9.29 24.05
CA ASN A 42 -12.26 9.07 24.55
C ASN A 42 -11.32 10.19 24.06
N PRO A 43 -10.69 10.96 24.96
CA PRO A 43 -9.84 12.10 24.64
C PRO A 43 -8.60 11.73 23.82
N ILE A 44 -8.13 10.48 23.89
CA ILE A 44 -6.97 9.97 23.17
C ILE A 44 -7.19 10.00 21.66
N TYR A 45 -8.41 9.66 21.19
CA TYR A 45 -8.77 9.77 19.79
C TYR A 45 -8.68 11.21 19.29
N GLN A 46 -9.14 12.18 20.09
CA GLN A 46 -9.08 13.59 19.72
C GLN A 46 -7.64 14.12 19.69
N LYS A 47 -6.79 13.61 20.60
CA LYS A 47 -5.41 14.08 20.76
C LYS A 47 -4.44 13.54 19.69
N TYR A 48 -4.54 12.26 19.37
CA TYR A 48 -3.49 11.58 18.58
C TYR A 48 -3.94 11.11 17.20
N PHE A 49 -5.20 10.70 17.02
CA PHE A 49 -5.62 9.95 15.85
C PHE A 49 -5.39 10.69 14.52
N LEU A 50 -5.90 11.90 14.41
CA LEU A 50 -5.79 12.67 13.16
C LEU A 50 -4.35 13.07 12.84
N ASN A 51 -3.59 13.47 13.86
CA ASN A 51 -2.19 13.84 13.67
C ASN A 51 -1.34 12.63 13.25
N ALA A 52 -1.54 11.49 13.89
CA ALA A 52 -0.83 10.27 13.52
C ALA A 52 -1.21 9.76 12.12
N LEU A 53 -2.49 9.81 11.77
CA LEU A 53 -2.96 9.49 10.42
C LEU A 53 -2.34 10.44 9.38
N ALA A 54 -2.27 11.74 9.68
CA ALA A 54 -1.65 12.73 8.78
C ALA A 54 -0.17 12.42 8.52
N VAL A 55 0.59 12.08 9.58
CA VAL A 55 2.00 11.67 9.44
C VAL A 55 2.13 10.43 8.56
N ARG A 56 1.25 9.44 8.74
CA ARG A 56 1.26 8.21 7.91
C ARG A 56 0.96 8.49 6.45
N ILE A 57 -0.05 9.30 6.15
CA ILE A 57 -0.40 9.68 4.77
C ILE A 57 0.74 10.49 4.14
N ALA A 58 1.34 11.42 4.88
CA ALA A 58 2.52 12.16 4.41
C ALA A 58 3.70 11.22 4.12
N SER A 59 3.96 10.24 4.99
CA SER A 59 5.01 9.23 4.78
C SER A 59 4.76 8.39 3.53
N ALA A 60 3.50 8.04 3.23
CA ALA A 60 3.15 7.32 2.00
C ALA A 60 3.44 8.14 0.74
N VAL A 61 3.16 9.44 0.76
CA VAL A 61 3.51 10.34 -0.34
C VAL A 61 5.02 10.45 -0.50
N VAL A 62 5.76 10.66 0.60
CA VAL A 62 7.23 10.74 0.57
C VAL A 62 7.84 9.44 0.05
N MET A 63 7.34 8.29 0.49
CA MET A 63 7.77 6.99 0.00
C MET A 63 7.54 6.85 -1.51
N ALA A 64 6.34 7.19 -2.00
CA ALA A 64 6.04 7.15 -3.43
C ALA A 64 7.00 8.03 -4.25
N LEU A 65 7.30 9.24 -3.77
CA LEU A 65 8.25 10.15 -4.43
C LEU A 65 9.68 9.60 -4.43
N ILE A 66 10.14 9.02 -3.30
CA ILE A 66 11.48 8.43 -3.19
C ILE A 66 11.61 7.25 -4.18
N PHE A 67 10.65 6.34 -4.23
CA PHE A 67 10.71 5.20 -5.14
C PHE A 67 10.58 5.61 -6.61
N GLN A 68 9.78 6.64 -6.92
CA GLN A 68 9.63 7.15 -8.28
C GLN A 68 10.89 7.88 -8.78
N TYR A 69 11.45 8.80 -7.98
CA TYR A 69 12.46 9.75 -8.47
C TYR A 69 13.88 9.40 -8.05
N TYR A 70 14.07 8.81 -6.87
CA TYR A 70 15.40 8.49 -6.35
C TYR A 70 15.81 7.07 -6.70
N TYR A 71 15.04 6.05 -6.27
CA TYR A 71 15.37 4.65 -6.56
C TYR A 71 15.03 4.24 -7.98
N LYS A 72 14.04 4.88 -8.61
CA LYS A 72 13.52 4.54 -9.96
C LYS A 72 13.18 3.07 -10.12
N GLY A 73 12.75 2.42 -9.06
CA GLY A 73 12.46 1.01 -9.00
C GLY A 73 12.21 0.54 -7.57
N GLY A 74 12.19 -0.78 -7.35
CA GLY A 74 12.00 -1.42 -6.05
C GLY A 74 10.71 -2.21 -5.96
N ASP A 75 10.51 -2.87 -4.80
CA ASP A 75 9.45 -3.87 -4.63
C ASP A 75 8.05 -3.30 -4.83
N THR A 76 7.77 -2.11 -4.29
CA THR A 76 6.47 -1.46 -4.43
C THR A 76 6.11 -1.20 -5.90
N LEU A 77 7.10 -0.83 -6.71
CA LEU A 77 6.92 -0.64 -8.14
C LEU A 77 6.73 -1.98 -8.86
N ALA A 78 7.50 -2.99 -8.48
CA ALA A 78 7.36 -4.33 -9.03
C ALA A 78 5.93 -4.87 -8.78
N TYR A 79 5.43 -4.82 -7.55
CA TYR A 79 4.07 -5.25 -7.21
C TYR A 79 2.99 -4.52 -8.02
N PHE A 80 3.13 -3.21 -8.18
CA PHE A 80 2.19 -2.43 -8.97
C PHE A 80 2.27 -2.77 -10.46
N THR A 81 3.47 -3.01 -11.01
CA THR A 81 3.66 -3.44 -12.40
C THR A 81 3.03 -4.80 -12.68
N TYR A 82 3.21 -5.77 -11.77
CA TYR A 82 2.53 -7.07 -11.86
C TYR A 82 1.01 -6.92 -11.79
N THR A 83 0.53 -6.05 -10.92
CA THR A 83 -0.89 -5.72 -10.80
C THR A 83 -1.45 -5.21 -12.12
N GLN A 84 -0.77 -4.28 -12.78
CA GLN A 84 -1.21 -3.73 -14.06
C GLN A 84 -1.23 -4.79 -15.17
N ARG A 85 -0.23 -5.67 -15.21
CA ARG A 85 -0.19 -6.77 -16.18
C ARG A 85 -1.36 -7.74 -16.00
N ILE A 86 -1.62 -8.18 -14.77
CA ILE A 86 -2.76 -9.08 -14.49
C ILE A 86 -4.08 -8.39 -14.83
N ARG A 87 -4.19 -7.10 -14.47
CA ARG A 87 -5.40 -6.32 -14.76
C ARG A 87 -5.71 -6.24 -16.24
N SER A 88 -4.69 -6.05 -17.10
CA SER A 88 -4.89 -5.98 -18.56
C SER A 88 -5.40 -7.29 -19.15
N ILE A 89 -4.99 -8.43 -18.60
CA ILE A 89 -5.38 -9.76 -19.07
C ILE A 89 -6.90 -10.00 -18.95
N LEU A 90 -7.58 -9.37 -18.00
CA LEU A 90 -9.03 -9.55 -17.86
C LEU A 90 -9.79 -9.23 -19.14
N PHE A 91 -9.32 -8.24 -19.92
CA PHE A 91 -9.97 -7.82 -21.16
C PHE A 91 -9.58 -8.68 -22.35
N ASP A 92 -8.35 -9.27 -22.34
CA ASP A 92 -7.83 -10.07 -23.43
C ASP A 92 -8.21 -11.55 -23.28
N SER A 93 -8.12 -12.09 -22.08
CA SER A 93 -8.41 -13.49 -21.74
C SER A 93 -8.96 -13.62 -20.32
N PRO A 94 -10.27 -13.50 -20.11
CA PRO A 94 -10.89 -13.65 -18.79
C PRO A 94 -10.56 -14.99 -18.12
N HIS A 95 -10.43 -16.07 -18.89
CA HIS A 95 -10.05 -17.38 -18.37
C HIS A 95 -8.67 -17.36 -17.72
N ASP A 96 -7.66 -16.78 -18.40
CA ASP A 96 -6.30 -16.68 -17.86
C ASP A 96 -6.25 -15.75 -16.63
N PHE A 97 -7.06 -14.67 -16.63
CA PHE A 97 -7.19 -13.81 -15.47
C PHE A 97 -7.68 -14.57 -14.23
N PHE A 98 -8.80 -15.27 -14.33
CA PHE A 98 -9.34 -16.05 -13.21
C PHE A 98 -8.39 -17.17 -12.79
N SER A 99 -7.73 -17.82 -13.74
CA SER A 99 -6.71 -18.82 -13.43
C SER A 99 -5.55 -18.22 -12.62
N LEU A 100 -5.00 -17.06 -13.02
CA LEU A 100 -3.96 -16.35 -12.24
C LEU A 100 -4.43 -15.93 -10.85
N MET A 101 -5.70 -15.52 -10.72
CA MET A 101 -6.24 -15.10 -9.43
C MET A 101 -6.49 -16.26 -8.46
N THR A 102 -6.62 -17.51 -8.95
CA THR A 102 -6.99 -18.67 -8.13
C THR A 102 -5.96 -19.80 -8.15
N ALA A 103 -5.13 -19.91 -9.20
CA ALA A 103 -4.15 -20.97 -9.33
C ALA A 103 -3.06 -20.95 -8.23
N PRO A 104 -2.49 -22.10 -7.89
CA PRO A 104 -1.27 -22.18 -7.10
C PRO A 104 -0.13 -21.37 -7.73
N THR A 105 0.83 -20.94 -6.91
CA THR A 105 1.98 -20.12 -7.35
C THR A 105 3.01 -20.88 -8.17
N ASP A 106 2.87 -22.18 -8.30
CA ASP A 106 3.76 -23.12 -8.97
C ASP A 106 3.28 -23.53 -10.38
N ASP A 107 2.22 -22.91 -10.89
CA ASP A 107 1.80 -23.09 -12.28
C ASP A 107 2.73 -22.30 -13.24
N TYR A 108 3.91 -22.89 -13.48
CA TYR A 108 4.95 -22.30 -14.32
C TYR A 108 4.50 -22.01 -15.76
N PHE A 109 3.62 -22.82 -16.31
CA PHE A 109 3.16 -22.65 -17.69
C PHE A 109 2.32 -21.36 -17.83
N LEU A 110 1.40 -21.12 -16.90
CA LEU A 110 0.58 -19.93 -16.89
C LEU A 110 1.42 -18.68 -16.58
N LEU A 111 2.35 -18.80 -15.64
CA LEU A 111 3.23 -17.70 -15.24
C LEU A 111 4.20 -17.30 -16.35
N ASP A 112 4.78 -18.27 -17.04
CA ASP A 112 5.69 -18.01 -18.19
C ASP A 112 4.94 -17.36 -19.35
N LYS A 113 3.73 -17.82 -19.65
CA LYS A 113 2.86 -17.23 -20.68
C LYS A 113 2.59 -15.73 -20.43
N VAL A 114 2.41 -15.34 -19.17
CA VAL A 114 1.99 -13.98 -18.79
C VAL A 114 3.17 -13.06 -18.45
N PHE A 115 4.14 -13.58 -17.72
CA PHE A 115 5.24 -12.78 -17.17
C PHE A 115 6.60 -13.08 -17.81
N GLY A 116 6.71 -14.21 -18.53
CA GLY A 116 7.99 -14.68 -19.04
C GLY A 116 9.00 -14.91 -17.93
N LEU A 117 10.28 -14.64 -18.21
CA LEU A 117 11.37 -14.79 -17.22
C LEU A 117 11.25 -13.86 -15.98
N GLY A 118 10.26 -12.98 -15.95
CA GLY A 118 10.02 -12.05 -14.85
C GLY A 118 9.09 -12.57 -13.74
N ALA A 119 8.68 -13.85 -13.76
CA ALA A 119 7.69 -14.40 -12.83
C ALA A 119 8.13 -14.53 -11.35
N GLN A 120 9.40 -14.25 -11.03
CA GLN A 120 9.99 -14.54 -9.70
C GLN A 120 9.20 -13.95 -8.51
N PHE A 121 8.74 -12.70 -8.61
CA PHE A 121 7.95 -12.08 -7.54
C PHE A 121 6.57 -12.73 -7.39
N TYR A 122 6.01 -13.27 -8.46
CA TYR A 122 4.72 -13.94 -8.41
C TYR A 122 4.80 -15.35 -7.81
N MET A 123 5.97 -15.98 -7.87
CA MET A 123 6.21 -17.32 -7.32
C MET A 123 6.28 -17.32 -5.77
N ASP A 124 6.60 -16.20 -5.15
CA ASP A 124 6.56 -16.09 -3.70
C ASP A 124 5.12 -15.94 -3.20
N HIS A 125 4.68 -16.86 -2.34
CA HIS A 125 3.29 -16.90 -1.85
C HIS A 125 2.80 -15.58 -1.23
N SER A 126 3.66 -14.92 -0.45
CA SER A 126 3.31 -13.67 0.22
C SER A 126 3.16 -12.52 -0.78
N SER A 127 4.09 -12.44 -1.73
CA SER A 127 4.05 -11.45 -2.82
C SER A 127 2.86 -11.68 -3.74
N ASN A 128 2.56 -12.94 -4.05
CA ASN A 128 1.40 -13.33 -4.87
C ASN A 128 0.09 -12.88 -4.23
N LEU A 129 -0.12 -13.16 -2.94
CA LEU A 129 -1.30 -12.73 -2.23
C LEU A 129 -1.45 -11.20 -2.25
N LEU A 130 -0.34 -10.48 -2.01
CA LEU A 130 -0.32 -9.01 -2.07
C LEU A 130 -0.72 -8.50 -3.46
N ILE A 131 -0.15 -9.08 -4.53
CA ILE A 131 -0.48 -8.71 -5.90
C ILE A 131 -1.96 -8.95 -6.19
N ARG A 132 -2.51 -10.10 -5.83
CA ARG A 132 -3.93 -10.43 -6.03
C ARG A 132 -4.87 -9.43 -5.32
N ILE A 133 -4.58 -9.10 -4.08
CA ILE A 133 -5.33 -8.08 -3.33
C ILE A 133 -5.21 -6.73 -4.04
N THR A 134 -3.99 -6.36 -4.48
CA THR A 134 -3.75 -5.11 -5.19
C THR A 134 -4.49 -5.04 -6.52
N VAL A 135 -4.62 -6.18 -7.26
CA VAL A 135 -5.44 -6.24 -8.48
C VAL A 135 -6.90 -5.90 -8.18
N LEU A 136 -7.47 -6.47 -7.13
CA LEU A 136 -8.85 -6.15 -6.74
C LEU A 136 -9.00 -4.67 -6.35
N LEU A 137 -8.07 -4.14 -5.56
CA LEU A 137 -8.04 -2.73 -5.18
C LEU A 137 -7.88 -1.81 -6.40
N SER A 138 -7.11 -2.23 -7.43
CA SER A 138 -6.91 -1.43 -8.63
C SER A 138 -8.20 -1.18 -9.42
N TYR A 139 -9.13 -2.11 -9.41
CA TYR A 139 -10.45 -1.91 -10.01
C TYR A 139 -11.30 -0.93 -9.20
N LEU A 140 -11.25 -1.00 -7.86
CA LEU A 140 -12.02 -0.13 -6.98
C LEU A 140 -11.47 1.30 -6.92
N LEU A 141 -10.14 1.46 -7.06
CA LEU A 141 -9.41 2.71 -6.87
C LEU A 141 -8.88 3.30 -8.19
N PHE A 142 -9.57 3.07 -9.30
CA PHE A 142 -9.28 3.66 -10.61
C PHE A 142 -7.85 3.41 -11.12
N ASN A 143 -7.22 2.29 -10.70
CA ASN A 143 -5.83 1.96 -11.04
C ASN A 143 -4.82 3.05 -10.63
N THR A 144 -5.07 3.73 -9.54
CA THR A 144 -4.27 4.85 -9.04
C THR A 144 -3.32 4.34 -7.96
N TYR A 145 -2.01 4.42 -8.20
CA TYR A 145 -0.98 3.92 -7.28
C TYR A 145 -1.11 4.55 -5.89
N ILE A 146 -1.29 5.88 -5.85
CA ILE A 146 -1.33 6.62 -4.59
C ILE A 146 -2.55 6.23 -3.72
N LEU A 147 -3.72 5.99 -4.32
CA LEU A 147 -4.92 5.57 -3.59
C LEU A 147 -4.76 4.16 -3.02
N ILE A 148 -4.16 3.25 -3.79
CA ILE A 148 -3.86 1.90 -3.33
C ILE A 148 -2.87 1.97 -2.16
N SER A 149 -1.81 2.77 -2.29
CA SER A 149 -0.81 3.02 -1.25
C SER A 149 -1.45 3.57 0.03
N PHE A 150 -2.36 4.55 -0.08
CA PHE A 150 -3.10 5.08 1.07
C PHE A 150 -3.98 4.03 1.72
N THR A 151 -4.59 3.14 0.94
CA THR A 151 -5.41 2.06 1.48
C THR A 151 -4.57 1.10 2.33
N TYR A 152 -3.42 0.65 1.85
CA TYR A 152 -2.49 -0.16 2.66
C TYR A 152 -2.01 0.59 3.90
N THR A 153 -1.67 1.87 3.75
CA THR A 153 -1.26 2.74 4.85
C THR A 153 -2.33 2.82 5.94
N ILE A 154 -3.61 2.93 5.57
CA ILE A 154 -4.73 2.97 6.53
C ILE A 154 -4.86 1.64 7.29
N PHE A 155 -4.71 0.50 6.60
CA PHE A 155 -4.73 -0.81 7.26
C PHE A 155 -3.59 -0.96 8.26
N CYS A 156 -2.36 -0.61 7.87
CA CYS A 156 -1.20 -0.63 8.76
C CYS A 156 -1.39 0.35 9.94
N PHE A 157 -1.85 1.57 9.68
CA PHE A 157 -2.16 2.55 10.71
C PHE A 157 -3.17 2.03 11.72
N TYR A 158 -4.22 1.35 11.27
CA TYR A 158 -5.21 0.75 12.15
C TYR A 158 -4.59 -0.27 13.11
N GLY A 159 -3.67 -1.11 12.63
CA GLY A 159 -2.91 -2.05 13.46
C GLY A 159 -2.08 -1.33 14.52
N CYS A 160 -1.28 -0.34 14.11
CA CYS A 160 -0.47 0.48 15.03
C CYS A 160 -1.34 1.24 16.04
N TRP A 161 -2.48 1.75 15.62
CA TRP A 161 -3.44 2.41 16.50
C TRP A 161 -3.99 1.46 17.57
N LYS A 162 -4.32 0.22 17.21
CA LYS A 162 -4.78 -0.79 18.17
C LYS A 162 -3.70 -1.17 19.17
N ILE A 163 -2.47 -1.33 18.72
CA ILE A 163 -1.31 -1.58 19.60
C ILE A 163 -1.13 -0.42 20.57
N PHE A 164 -1.14 0.83 20.08
CA PHE A 164 -1.04 2.02 20.91
C PHE A 164 -2.15 2.08 21.97
N THR A 165 -3.41 1.89 21.59
CA THR A 165 -4.54 1.95 22.53
C THR A 165 -4.45 0.85 23.59
N LEU A 166 -4.00 -0.35 23.22
CA LEU A 166 -3.79 -1.44 24.19
C LEU A 166 -2.71 -1.08 25.23
N PHE A 167 -1.56 -0.59 24.78
CA PHE A 167 -0.48 -0.21 25.71
C PHE A 167 -0.87 0.98 26.58
N GLN A 168 -1.61 1.93 26.04
CA GLN A 168 -2.10 3.09 26.79
C GLN A 168 -3.10 2.67 27.87
N GLU A 169 -3.94 1.66 27.64
CA GLU A 169 -4.85 1.11 28.64
C GLU A 169 -4.09 0.37 29.76
N LEU A 170 -3.04 -0.37 29.41
CA LEU A 170 -2.22 -1.12 30.38
C LEU A 170 -1.30 -0.20 31.19
N TYR A 171 -0.75 0.84 30.60
CA TYR A 171 0.25 1.73 31.20
C TYR A 171 -0.07 3.21 30.92
N PRO A 172 -1.11 3.78 31.54
CA PRO A 172 -1.57 5.13 31.24
C PRO A 172 -0.52 6.24 31.47
N HIS A 173 0.43 6.00 32.38
CA HIS A 173 1.50 6.94 32.71
C HIS A 173 2.57 7.07 31.61
N LEU A 174 2.66 6.12 30.66
CA LEU A 174 3.58 6.10 29.52
C LEU A 174 2.88 6.43 28.18
N GLU A 175 1.78 7.16 28.21
CA GLU A 175 0.98 7.49 27.03
C GLU A 175 1.80 8.15 25.92
N LYS A 176 2.67 9.09 26.26
CA LYS A 176 3.48 9.83 25.28
C LYS A 176 4.56 8.95 24.64
N GLU A 177 5.20 8.12 25.43
CA GLU A 177 6.24 7.19 25.00
C GLU A 177 5.68 6.15 24.04
N PHE A 178 4.52 5.57 24.35
CA PHE A 178 3.84 4.65 23.47
C PHE A 178 3.30 5.33 22.21
N ALA A 179 2.79 6.56 22.31
CA ALA A 179 2.41 7.33 21.14
C ALA A 179 3.60 7.54 20.21
N LEU A 180 4.77 7.93 20.75
CA LEU A 180 5.99 8.09 19.97
C LEU A 180 6.42 6.78 19.31
N ALA A 181 6.47 5.69 20.05
CA ALA A 181 6.94 4.39 19.57
C ALA A 181 6.00 3.77 18.52
N CYS A 182 4.69 3.78 18.75
CA CYS A 182 3.74 3.10 17.87
C CYS A 182 3.25 3.95 16.70
N LEU A 183 3.16 5.29 16.88
CA LEU A 183 2.50 6.16 15.92
C LEU A 183 3.46 7.06 15.14
N TYR A 184 4.57 7.50 15.77
CA TYR A 184 5.42 8.54 15.22
C TYR A 184 6.86 8.11 14.93
N LEU A 185 7.27 6.88 15.29
CA LEU A 185 8.62 6.41 14.99
C LEU A 185 8.85 6.44 13.47
N PRO A 186 9.88 7.15 12.97
CA PRO A 186 10.06 7.34 11.51
C PRO A 186 10.13 6.05 10.72
N SER A 187 10.81 5.01 11.23
CA SER A 187 10.88 3.71 10.58
C SER A 187 9.51 3.05 10.46
N VAL A 188 8.70 3.06 11.52
CA VAL A 188 7.34 2.52 11.51
C VAL A 188 6.43 3.32 10.59
N CYS A 189 6.61 4.66 10.53
CA CYS A 189 5.85 5.50 9.63
C CYS A 189 6.23 5.25 8.17
N PHE A 190 7.50 5.10 7.85
CA PHE A 190 7.98 4.94 6.48
C PHE A 190 7.70 3.53 5.94
N TRP A 191 8.18 2.49 6.64
CA TRP A 191 8.02 1.11 6.18
C TRP A 191 6.59 0.56 6.31
N GLY A 192 5.77 1.16 7.16
CA GLY A 192 4.34 0.84 7.28
C GLY A 192 3.46 1.54 6.24
N THR A 193 4.01 1.97 5.10
CA THR A 193 3.27 2.66 4.03
C THR A 193 3.59 2.08 2.67
N GLY A 194 2.73 2.34 1.69
CA GLY A 194 2.92 1.85 0.33
C GLY A 194 2.50 0.39 0.13
N ILE A 195 2.75 -0.10 -1.08
CA ILE A 195 2.47 -1.50 -1.46
C ILE A 195 3.69 -2.33 -1.06
N MET A 196 3.73 -2.79 0.18
CA MET A 196 4.84 -3.55 0.74
C MET A 196 4.34 -4.87 1.31
N LYS A 197 5.18 -5.90 1.22
CA LYS A 197 4.89 -7.24 1.72
C LYS A 197 4.97 -7.31 3.24
N ASP A 198 5.94 -6.61 3.83
CA ASP A 198 6.24 -6.61 5.26
C ASP A 198 6.17 -5.17 5.81
N PRO A 199 4.96 -4.63 5.98
CA PRO A 199 4.76 -3.28 6.50
C PRO A 199 4.91 -3.18 8.02
#